data_5e01a6aae73f9a89dd04f9ae1e38b948
#
_entry.id   5e01a6aae73f9a89dd04f9ae1e38b948
#
_cell.length_a   1.000
_cell.length_b   1.000
_cell.length_c   1.000
_cell.angle_alpha   90.00
_cell.angle_beta   90.00
_cell.angle_gamma   90.00
#
_symmetry.space_group_name_H-M   'P 1'
#
loop_
_entity.id
_entity.type
_entity.pdbx_description
1 polymer ?
#
loop_
_entity_poly.entity_id
_entity_poly.type
_entity_poly.pdbx_seq_one_letter_code
_entity_poly.pdbx_strand_id
1 'polypeptide(L)'
;SQQLVMLKNPRVWRYCQYYSVVFGGYVALALWMTKYYVGEYGFDMQKAALLAAVFSLPGGVLRAFGGWVSDRYGAYHTTWWVMWVCWVAFFLLSYPQTNFTVMTVNGPRDFFIGLTPTIFTALLFVVGIAMAIGKASVFKFISDEFPENIGAVSGVVGLAGGLGGFVLPIMFGAMVDITGVRSSSFMLLYGTVCVSLVWMHFSFRKESVGPTDLAPPKTRSAPALLLHS
;
A
#
# COMPACT_ATOMS: atom_id res chain seq x y z
N SER A 1 -11.26 24.07 12.47
CA SER A 1 -11.52 22.68 12.88
C SER A 1 -10.20 21.98 13.18
N GLN A 2 -10.18 21.07 14.14
CA GLN A 2 -8.97 20.30 14.54
C GLN A 2 -8.31 19.62 13.33
N GLN A 3 -9.08 19.16 12.36
CA GLN A 3 -8.58 18.53 11.13
C GLN A 3 -7.66 19.46 10.32
N LEU A 4 -8.01 20.75 10.18
CA LEU A 4 -7.18 21.72 9.46
C LEU A 4 -5.86 22.00 10.18
N VAL A 5 -5.83 21.91 11.50
CA VAL A 5 -4.58 22.03 12.30
C VAL A 5 -3.68 20.83 12.05
N MET A 6 -4.24 19.61 11.95
CA MET A 6 -3.49 18.38 11.67
C MET A 6 -2.83 18.38 10.29
N LEU A 7 -3.40 19.06 9.29
CA LEU A 7 -2.79 19.22 7.96
C LEU A 7 -1.44 19.96 7.97
N LYS A 8 -1.13 20.70 9.03
CA LYS A 8 0.18 21.36 9.19
C LYS A 8 1.29 20.39 9.63
N ASN A 9 0.93 19.19 10.10
CA ASN A 9 1.90 18.21 10.56
C ASN A 9 2.40 17.35 9.38
N PRO A 10 3.71 17.35 9.07
CA PRO A 10 4.26 16.58 7.95
C PRO A 10 4.10 15.06 8.12
N ARG A 11 3.97 14.56 9.36
CA ARG A 11 3.72 13.12 9.61
C ARG A 11 2.35 12.70 9.11
N VAL A 12 1.33 13.57 9.21
CA VAL A 12 -0.02 13.28 8.70
C VAL A 12 -0.01 13.11 7.19
N TRP A 13 0.74 13.94 6.44
CA TRP A 13 0.89 13.79 4.99
C TRP A 13 1.56 12.48 4.60
N ARG A 14 2.54 12.02 5.37
CA ARG A 14 3.17 10.72 5.21
C ARG A 14 2.15 9.58 5.31
N TYR A 15 1.29 9.59 6.33
CA TYR A 15 0.23 8.59 6.48
C TYR A 15 -0.85 8.70 5.42
N CYS A 16 -1.18 9.91 4.96
CA CYS A 16 -2.04 10.13 3.82
C CYS A 16 -1.51 9.43 2.57
N GLN A 17 -0.21 9.56 2.30
CA GLN A 17 0.42 8.93 1.15
C GLN A 17 0.43 7.40 1.28
N TYR A 18 0.78 6.85 2.44
CA TYR A 18 0.76 5.40 2.65
C TYR A 18 -0.66 4.83 2.51
N TYR A 19 -1.64 5.51 3.08
CA TYR A 19 -3.02 5.07 3.01
C TYR A 19 -3.63 5.22 1.61
N SER A 20 -3.22 6.24 0.86
CA SER A 20 -3.58 6.37 -0.55
C SER A 20 -3.09 5.18 -1.38
N VAL A 21 -1.95 4.58 -1.04
CA VAL A 21 -1.46 3.36 -1.71
C VAL A 21 -2.25 2.14 -1.25
N VAL A 22 -2.31 1.85 0.05
CA VAL A 22 -2.88 0.57 0.54
C VAL A 22 -4.41 0.54 0.52
N PHE A 23 -5.08 1.66 0.64
CA PHE A 23 -6.53 1.77 0.53
C PHE A 23 -6.95 2.31 -0.83
N GLY A 24 -6.42 3.45 -1.26
CA GLY A 24 -6.76 4.05 -2.54
C GLY A 24 -6.37 3.14 -3.71
N GLY A 25 -5.15 2.59 -3.69
CA GLY A 25 -4.70 1.62 -4.67
C GLY A 25 -5.54 0.33 -4.68
N TYR A 26 -5.94 -0.15 -3.51
CA TYR A 26 -6.83 -1.31 -3.39
C TYR A 26 -8.20 -1.06 -4.03
N VAL A 27 -8.83 0.07 -3.73
CA VAL A 27 -10.13 0.45 -4.32
C VAL A 27 -10.01 0.64 -5.82
N ALA A 28 -8.96 1.32 -6.27
CA ALA A 28 -8.69 1.55 -7.69
C ALA A 28 -8.53 0.23 -8.46
N LEU A 29 -7.78 -0.72 -7.91
CA LEU A 29 -7.61 -2.05 -8.51
C LEU A 29 -8.93 -2.82 -8.52
N ALA A 30 -9.70 -2.80 -7.44
CA ALA A 30 -11.00 -3.46 -7.38
C ALA A 30 -11.94 -2.97 -8.49
N LEU A 31 -11.94 -1.68 -8.79
CA LEU A 31 -12.72 -1.09 -9.88
C LEU A 31 -12.15 -1.37 -11.27
N TRP A 32 -10.83 -1.48 -11.39
CA TRP A 32 -10.14 -1.60 -12.68
C TRP A 32 -9.99 -3.03 -13.18
N MET A 33 -9.93 -4.01 -12.29
CA MET A 33 -9.54 -5.38 -12.64
C MET A 33 -10.49 -6.08 -13.59
N THR A 34 -11.80 -5.88 -13.49
CA THR A 34 -12.75 -6.47 -14.43
C THR A 34 -12.43 -6.03 -15.87
N LYS A 35 -12.23 -4.72 -16.08
CA LYS A 35 -11.85 -4.15 -17.38
C LYS A 35 -10.50 -4.69 -17.85
N TYR A 36 -9.56 -4.86 -16.94
CA TYR A 36 -8.23 -5.40 -17.26
C TYR A 36 -8.32 -6.84 -17.75
N TYR A 37 -9.01 -7.72 -17.04
CA TYR A 37 -9.18 -9.12 -17.44
C TYR A 37 -9.88 -9.29 -18.80
N VAL A 38 -10.89 -8.48 -19.06
CA VAL A 38 -11.57 -8.47 -20.36
C VAL A 38 -10.61 -8.03 -21.46
N GLY A 39 -9.91 -6.92 -21.24
CA GLY A 39 -9.04 -6.33 -22.25
C GLY A 39 -7.74 -7.08 -22.51
N GLU A 40 -7.10 -7.59 -21.45
CA GLU A 40 -5.79 -8.23 -21.55
C GLU A 40 -5.87 -9.72 -21.89
N TYR A 41 -6.82 -10.43 -21.29
CA TYR A 41 -6.97 -11.88 -21.42
C TYR A 41 -8.18 -12.31 -22.24
N GLY A 42 -9.00 -11.38 -22.73
CA GLY A 42 -10.16 -11.67 -23.55
C GLY A 42 -11.27 -12.47 -22.83
N PHE A 43 -11.32 -12.38 -21.49
CA PHE A 43 -12.35 -13.08 -20.73
C PHE A 43 -13.70 -12.40 -20.87
N ASP A 44 -14.77 -13.20 -20.80
CA ASP A 44 -16.12 -12.66 -20.68
C ASP A 44 -16.31 -11.88 -19.38
N MET A 45 -17.27 -10.97 -19.37
CA MET A 45 -17.52 -10.06 -18.26
C MET A 45 -17.76 -10.79 -16.94
N GLN A 46 -18.48 -11.92 -16.97
CA GLN A 46 -18.81 -12.68 -15.75
C GLN A 46 -17.57 -13.30 -15.12
N LYS A 47 -16.72 -13.94 -15.92
CA LYS A 47 -15.46 -14.54 -15.47
C LYS A 47 -14.49 -13.46 -14.97
N ALA A 48 -14.38 -12.36 -15.71
CA ALA A 48 -13.54 -11.23 -15.31
C ALA A 48 -13.99 -10.63 -13.98
N ALA A 49 -15.28 -10.47 -13.74
CA ALA A 49 -15.82 -9.97 -12.49
C ALA A 49 -15.57 -10.94 -11.32
N LEU A 50 -15.69 -12.25 -11.53
CA LEU A 50 -15.38 -13.27 -10.52
C LEU A 50 -13.89 -13.22 -10.13
N LEU A 51 -12.98 -13.11 -11.09
CA LEU A 51 -11.55 -13.02 -10.82
C LEU A 51 -11.19 -11.70 -10.12
N ALA A 52 -11.83 -10.61 -10.50
CA ALA A 52 -11.69 -9.33 -9.78
C ALA A 52 -12.20 -9.42 -8.33
N ALA A 53 -13.28 -10.18 -8.08
CA ALA A 53 -13.79 -10.42 -6.74
C ALA A 53 -12.81 -11.22 -5.88
N VAL A 54 -12.05 -12.16 -6.42
CA VAL A 54 -11.00 -12.91 -5.71
C VAL A 54 -9.95 -11.97 -5.11
N PHE A 55 -9.58 -10.91 -5.83
CA PHE A 55 -8.69 -9.87 -5.30
C PHE A 55 -9.32 -9.13 -4.11
N SER A 56 -10.62 -8.87 -4.16
CA SER A 56 -11.33 -8.07 -3.15
C SER A 56 -11.64 -8.84 -1.86
N LEU A 57 -11.77 -10.16 -1.91
CA LEU A 57 -12.11 -11.01 -0.77
C LEU A 57 -11.17 -10.85 0.44
N PRO A 58 -9.83 -10.88 0.28
CA PRO A 58 -8.92 -10.74 1.41
C PRO A 58 -9.05 -9.41 2.14
N GLY A 59 -9.49 -8.36 1.43
CA GLY A 59 -9.50 -6.99 1.93
C GLY A 59 -10.43 -6.73 3.11
N GLY A 60 -11.52 -7.49 3.22
CA GLY A 60 -12.46 -7.41 4.34
C GLY A 60 -12.02 -8.26 5.54
N VAL A 61 -11.72 -9.53 5.29
CA VAL A 61 -11.46 -10.53 6.33
C VAL A 61 -10.08 -10.34 6.97
N LEU A 62 -9.05 -10.09 6.16
CA LEU A 62 -7.67 -10.03 6.65
C LEU A 62 -7.28 -8.69 7.27
N ARG A 63 -8.16 -7.70 7.29
CA ARG A 63 -7.91 -6.43 7.97
C ARG A 63 -7.76 -6.62 9.49
N ALA A 64 -8.58 -7.49 10.09
CA ALA A 64 -8.48 -7.83 11.51
C ALA A 64 -7.15 -8.55 11.82
N PHE A 65 -6.75 -9.49 10.96
CA PHE A 65 -5.44 -10.14 11.04
C PHE A 65 -4.29 -9.13 10.91
N GLY A 66 -4.42 -8.15 10.02
CA GLY A 66 -3.45 -7.05 9.87
C GLY A 66 -3.31 -6.21 11.13
N GLY A 67 -4.40 -5.99 11.87
CA GLY A 67 -4.37 -5.35 13.18
C GLY A 67 -3.51 -6.15 14.17
N TRP A 68 -3.78 -7.44 14.31
CA TRP A 68 -3.01 -8.33 15.17
C TRP A 68 -1.51 -8.36 14.80
N VAL A 69 -1.17 -8.46 13.51
CA VAL A 69 0.22 -8.42 13.03
C VAL A 69 0.89 -7.08 13.41
N SER A 70 0.18 -5.97 13.22
CA SER A 70 0.70 -4.63 13.53
C SER A 70 0.90 -4.40 15.03
N ASP A 71 0.04 -5.00 15.87
CA ASP A 71 0.18 -4.94 17.33
C ASP A 71 1.40 -5.76 17.80
N ARG A 72 1.67 -6.89 17.14
CA ARG A 72 2.78 -7.79 17.52
C ARG A 72 4.14 -7.30 17.02
N TYR A 73 4.22 -6.80 15.80
CA TYR A 73 5.49 -6.46 15.13
C TYR A 73 5.73 -4.95 15.00
N GLY A 74 4.74 -4.13 15.37
CA GLY A 74 4.77 -2.68 15.24
C GLY A 74 4.33 -2.19 13.86
N ALA A 75 3.79 -0.96 13.86
CA ALA A 75 3.24 -0.33 12.65
C ALA A 75 4.31 -0.14 11.55
N TYR A 76 5.51 0.29 11.93
CA TYR A 76 6.60 0.53 10.99
C TYR A 76 7.02 -0.73 10.25
N HIS A 77 7.39 -1.80 10.97
CA HIS A 77 7.86 -3.03 10.34
C HIS A 77 6.77 -3.68 9.47
N THR A 78 5.53 -3.68 9.95
CA THR A 78 4.40 -4.22 9.19
C THR A 78 4.19 -3.45 7.90
N THR A 79 4.14 -2.10 7.95
CA THR A 79 3.97 -1.27 6.75
C THR A 79 5.15 -1.39 5.81
N TRP A 80 6.37 -1.46 6.32
CA TRP A 80 7.59 -1.65 5.54
C TRP A 80 7.55 -2.94 4.72
N TRP A 81 7.23 -4.07 5.35
CA TRP A 81 7.12 -5.35 4.64
C TRP A 81 5.95 -5.38 3.66
N VAL A 82 4.81 -4.79 4.01
CA VAL A 82 3.67 -4.65 3.08
C VAL A 82 4.09 -3.88 1.82
N MET A 83 4.79 -2.76 1.97
CA MET A 83 5.27 -1.97 0.84
C MET A 83 6.29 -2.74 -0.01
N TRP A 84 7.18 -3.52 0.58
CA TRP A 84 8.11 -4.37 -0.18
C TRP A 84 7.40 -5.48 -0.96
N VAL A 85 6.43 -6.15 -0.35
CA VAL A 85 5.62 -7.16 -1.05
C VAL A 85 4.86 -6.54 -2.22
N CYS A 86 4.22 -5.39 -2.00
CA CYS A 86 3.55 -4.66 -3.08
C CYS A 86 4.53 -4.20 -4.16
N TRP A 87 5.73 -3.75 -3.79
CA TRP A 87 6.75 -3.30 -4.73
C TRP A 87 7.16 -4.42 -5.69
N VAL A 88 7.51 -5.59 -5.15
CA VAL A 88 7.88 -6.76 -5.97
C VAL A 88 6.70 -7.22 -6.82
N ALA A 89 5.51 -7.33 -6.25
CA ALA A 89 4.33 -7.79 -6.97
C ALA A 89 3.94 -6.81 -8.10
N PHE A 90 3.94 -5.51 -7.85
CA PHE A 90 3.65 -4.52 -8.90
C PHE A 90 4.73 -4.45 -9.97
N PHE A 91 5.98 -4.67 -9.62
CA PHE A 91 7.04 -4.81 -10.63
C PHE A 91 6.74 -5.95 -11.58
N LEU A 92 6.40 -7.13 -11.08
CA LEU A 92 6.05 -8.28 -11.89
C LEU A 92 4.76 -8.05 -12.71
N LEU A 93 3.73 -7.47 -12.09
CA LEU A 93 2.45 -7.16 -12.75
C LEU A 93 2.58 -6.05 -13.81
N SER A 94 3.56 -5.17 -13.70
CA SER A 94 3.79 -4.09 -14.64
C SER A 94 4.42 -4.55 -15.95
N TYR A 95 4.94 -5.78 -16.01
CA TYR A 95 5.57 -6.28 -17.21
C TYR A 95 4.52 -6.57 -18.30
N PRO A 96 4.59 -5.90 -19.46
CA PRO A 96 3.64 -6.12 -20.54
C PRO A 96 3.86 -7.47 -21.22
N GLN A 97 2.80 -8.00 -21.81
CA GLN A 97 2.93 -9.16 -22.72
C GLN A 97 3.79 -8.77 -23.93
N THR A 98 4.92 -9.44 -24.10
CA THR A 98 5.91 -9.07 -25.09
C THR A 98 6.30 -10.27 -25.94
N ASN A 99 6.19 -10.11 -27.25
CA ASN A 99 6.75 -11.02 -28.23
C ASN A 99 8.09 -10.42 -28.73
N PHE A 100 9.14 -11.20 -28.71
CA PHE A 100 10.43 -10.79 -29.28
C PHE A 100 11.10 -11.93 -30.02
N THR A 101 11.78 -11.56 -31.11
CA THR A 101 12.51 -12.51 -31.96
C THR A 101 13.98 -12.44 -31.60
N VAL A 102 14.55 -13.57 -31.20
CA VAL A 102 15.99 -13.70 -30.95
C VAL A 102 16.65 -14.37 -32.13
N MET A 103 17.69 -13.76 -32.65
CA MET A 103 18.55 -14.37 -33.69
C MET A 103 19.42 -15.42 -33.04
N THR A 104 19.14 -16.70 -33.30
CA THR A 104 19.92 -17.83 -32.78
C THR A 104 20.81 -18.40 -33.89
N VAL A 105 21.77 -19.26 -33.50
CA VAL A 105 22.66 -19.98 -34.46
C VAL A 105 21.85 -20.77 -35.52
N ASN A 106 20.64 -21.20 -35.16
CA ASN A 106 19.74 -21.98 -36.01
C ASN A 106 18.67 -21.13 -36.75
N GLY A 107 18.84 -19.78 -36.73
CA GLY A 107 17.90 -18.84 -37.33
C GLY A 107 17.05 -18.09 -36.29
N PRO A 108 16.15 -17.20 -36.73
CA PRO A 108 15.30 -16.42 -35.83
C PRO A 108 14.32 -17.35 -35.06
N ARG A 109 14.18 -17.11 -33.78
CA ARG A 109 13.17 -17.78 -32.94
C ARG A 109 12.37 -16.75 -32.17
N ASP A 110 11.06 -16.92 -32.16
CA ASP A 110 10.15 -16.07 -31.41
C ASP A 110 9.98 -16.59 -30.02
N PHE A 111 10.10 -15.68 -29.05
CA PHE A 111 9.86 -15.91 -27.64
C PHE A 111 8.75 -15.00 -27.15
N PHE A 112 7.90 -15.56 -26.30
CA PHE A 112 6.86 -14.83 -25.60
C PHE A 112 7.19 -14.73 -24.11
N ILE A 113 7.15 -13.51 -23.58
CA ILE A 113 7.21 -13.25 -22.13
C ILE A 113 5.94 -12.53 -21.74
N GLY A 114 5.22 -13.11 -20.80
CA GLY A 114 3.99 -12.52 -20.26
C GLY A 114 3.46 -13.33 -19.10
N LEU A 115 2.63 -12.72 -18.28
CA LEU A 115 1.98 -13.40 -17.16
C LEU A 115 0.76 -14.17 -17.68
N THR A 116 0.70 -15.46 -17.32
CA THR A 116 -0.54 -16.21 -17.50
C THR A 116 -1.64 -15.68 -16.59
N PRO A 117 -2.93 -15.79 -16.94
CA PRO A 117 -4.02 -15.33 -16.09
C PRO A 117 -3.97 -15.89 -14.67
N THR A 118 -3.51 -17.13 -14.51
CA THR A 118 -3.38 -17.79 -13.22
C THR A 118 -2.30 -17.13 -12.35
N ILE A 119 -1.10 -16.90 -12.90
CA ILE A 119 0.00 -16.24 -12.18
C ILE A 119 -0.37 -14.79 -11.88
N PHE A 120 -0.99 -14.10 -12.82
CA PHE A 120 -1.49 -12.74 -12.64
C PHE A 120 -2.48 -12.65 -11.48
N THR A 121 -3.48 -13.54 -11.44
CA THR A 121 -4.48 -13.60 -10.37
C THR A 121 -3.85 -13.95 -9.02
N ALA A 122 -2.88 -14.87 -8.98
CA ALA A 122 -2.17 -15.22 -7.76
C ALA A 122 -1.37 -14.02 -7.20
N LEU A 123 -0.68 -13.26 -8.08
CA LEU A 123 0.03 -12.04 -7.67
C LEU A 123 -0.94 -10.97 -7.15
N LEU A 124 -2.08 -10.78 -7.81
CA LEU A 124 -3.12 -9.87 -7.33
C LEU A 124 -3.67 -10.28 -5.97
N PHE A 125 -3.86 -11.57 -5.74
CA PHE A 125 -4.30 -12.07 -4.44
C PHE A 125 -3.29 -11.76 -3.33
N VAL A 126 -2.00 -11.93 -3.61
CA VAL A 126 -0.91 -11.54 -2.69
C VAL A 126 -0.94 -10.04 -2.41
N VAL A 127 -1.13 -9.20 -3.43
CA VAL A 127 -1.30 -7.75 -3.28
C VAL A 127 -2.52 -7.42 -2.41
N GLY A 128 -3.64 -8.10 -2.64
CA GLY A 128 -4.86 -7.95 -1.85
C GLY A 128 -4.64 -8.23 -0.36
N ILE A 129 -3.93 -9.31 -0.04
CA ILE A 129 -3.52 -9.66 1.34
C ILE A 129 -2.62 -8.57 1.92
N ALA A 130 -1.56 -8.18 1.21
CA ALA A 130 -0.61 -7.19 1.67
C ALA A 130 -1.29 -5.83 1.94
N MET A 131 -2.14 -5.38 1.03
CA MET A 131 -2.90 -4.14 1.20
C MET A 131 -3.92 -4.21 2.35
N ALA A 132 -4.55 -5.37 2.57
CA ALA A 132 -5.44 -5.56 3.72
C ALA A 132 -4.71 -5.36 5.05
N ILE A 133 -3.52 -5.95 5.18
CA ILE A 133 -2.64 -5.79 6.34
C ILE A 133 -2.16 -4.33 6.43
N GLY A 134 -1.76 -3.72 5.33
CA GLY A 134 -1.29 -2.34 5.25
C GLY A 134 -2.33 -1.32 5.69
N LYS A 135 -3.61 -1.53 5.37
CA LYS A 135 -4.70 -0.67 5.85
C LYS A 135 -4.77 -0.61 7.37
N ALA A 136 -4.60 -1.74 8.04
CA ALA A 136 -4.58 -1.81 9.50
C ALA A 136 -3.30 -1.20 10.09
N SER A 137 -2.14 -1.46 9.48
CA SER A 137 -0.85 -0.97 9.99
C SER A 137 -0.71 0.56 9.91
N VAL A 138 -1.29 1.19 8.89
CA VAL A 138 -1.31 2.68 8.81
C VAL A 138 -2.16 3.27 9.93
N PHE A 139 -3.30 2.68 10.26
CA PHE A 139 -4.12 3.14 11.39
C PHE A 139 -3.44 2.89 12.74
N LYS A 140 -2.61 1.85 12.84
CA LYS A 140 -1.78 1.63 14.04
C LYS A 140 -0.79 2.78 14.26
N PHE A 141 -0.14 3.30 13.21
CA PHE A 141 0.68 4.52 13.32
C PHE A 141 -0.10 5.69 13.92
N ILE A 142 -1.34 5.89 13.45
CA ILE A 142 -2.17 7.00 13.93
C ILE A 142 -2.49 6.85 15.41
N SER A 143 -2.85 5.62 15.83
CA SER A 143 -3.16 5.36 17.25
C SER A 143 -1.96 5.50 18.16
N ASP A 144 -0.76 5.15 17.69
CA ASP A 144 0.47 5.22 18.49
C ASP A 144 1.02 6.65 18.58
N GLU A 145 0.95 7.42 17.48
CA GLU A 145 1.56 8.76 17.43
C GLU A 145 0.60 9.91 17.76
N PHE A 146 -0.70 9.71 17.59
CA PHE A 146 -1.72 10.74 17.80
C PHE A 146 -2.87 10.25 18.73
N PRO A 147 -2.59 9.72 19.91
CA PRO A 147 -3.62 9.13 20.77
C PRO A 147 -4.73 10.12 21.16
N GLU A 148 -4.40 11.41 21.33
CA GLU A 148 -5.38 12.46 21.67
C GLU A 148 -6.19 12.97 20.46
N ASN A 149 -5.70 12.76 19.23
CA ASN A 149 -6.28 13.28 18.00
C ASN A 149 -6.60 12.20 16.97
N ILE A 150 -6.78 10.94 17.41
CA ILE A 150 -7.01 9.78 16.53
C ILE A 150 -8.13 10.07 15.51
N GLY A 151 -9.27 10.60 15.95
CA GLY A 151 -10.41 10.88 15.08
C GLY A 151 -10.12 11.91 13.99
N ALA A 152 -9.42 13.00 14.37
CA ALA A 152 -9.10 14.07 13.43
C ALA A 152 -8.08 13.61 12.38
N VAL A 153 -7.02 12.91 12.79
CA VAL A 153 -5.98 12.38 11.88
C VAL A 153 -6.54 11.27 11.01
N SER A 154 -7.30 10.32 11.58
CA SER A 154 -7.96 9.25 10.83
C SER A 154 -8.92 9.78 9.77
N GLY A 155 -9.64 10.87 10.06
CA GLY A 155 -10.52 11.53 9.10
C GLY A 155 -9.75 12.09 7.90
N VAL A 156 -8.63 12.77 8.13
CA VAL A 156 -7.77 13.32 7.08
C VAL A 156 -7.14 12.21 6.24
N VAL A 157 -6.57 11.19 6.90
CA VAL A 157 -5.94 10.04 6.24
C VAL A 157 -6.97 9.22 5.47
N GLY A 158 -8.16 9.02 6.03
CA GLY A 158 -9.27 8.34 5.36
C GLY A 158 -9.74 9.08 4.10
N LEU A 159 -9.84 10.41 4.18
CA LEU A 159 -10.15 11.24 3.01
C LEU A 159 -9.10 11.11 1.91
N ALA A 160 -7.81 11.15 2.27
CA ALA A 160 -6.72 10.98 1.32
C ALA A 160 -6.77 9.60 0.63
N GLY A 161 -7.08 8.54 1.38
CA GLY A 161 -7.30 7.21 0.81
C GLY A 161 -8.48 7.15 -0.15
N GLY A 162 -9.60 7.78 0.21
CA GLY A 162 -10.79 7.90 -0.65
C GLY A 162 -10.49 8.66 -1.95
N LEU A 163 -9.78 9.79 -1.86
CA LEU A 163 -9.31 10.55 -3.02
C LEU A 163 -8.38 9.72 -3.89
N GLY A 164 -7.46 8.95 -3.30
CA GLY A 164 -6.61 8.01 -4.03
C GLY A 164 -7.43 6.98 -4.81
N GLY A 165 -8.45 6.39 -4.18
CA GLY A 165 -9.36 5.44 -4.82
C GLY A 165 -10.19 6.03 -5.96
N PHE A 166 -10.42 7.34 -5.95
CA PHE A 166 -11.10 8.06 -7.03
C PHE A 166 -10.15 8.47 -8.15
N VAL A 167 -9.00 9.05 -7.81
CA VAL A 167 -8.05 9.62 -8.79
C VAL A 167 -7.28 8.53 -9.53
N LEU A 168 -6.86 7.46 -8.85
CA LEU A 168 -6.02 6.41 -9.45
C LEU A 168 -6.69 5.71 -10.65
N PRO A 169 -7.98 5.33 -10.65
CA PRO A 169 -8.62 4.76 -11.84
C PRO A 169 -8.60 5.70 -13.04
N ILE A 170 -8.74 7.01 -12.82
CA ILE A 170 -8.65 8.02 -13.88
C ILE A 170 -7.22 8.03 -14.45
N MET A 171 -6.21 8.00 -13.56
CA MET A 171 -4.81 7.94 -13.97
C MET A 171 -4.48 6.62 -14.69
N PHE A 172 -5.07 5.50 -14.28
CA PHE A 172 -4.92 4.22 -15.00
C PHE A 172 -5.43 4.32 -16.44
N GLY A 173 -6.61 4.94 -16.62
CA GLY A 173 -7.13 5.21 -17.96
C GLY A 173 -6.19 6.07 -18.78
N ALA A 174 -5.75 7.20 -18.25
CA ALA A 174 -4.82 8.10 -18.93
C ALA A 174 -3.48 7.42 -19.27
N MET A 175 -2.93 6.60 -18.37
CA MET A 175 -1.71 5.83 -18.64
C MET A 175 -1.88 4.84 -19.78
N VAL A 176 -3.01 4.16 -19.86
CA VAL A 176 -3.32 3.25 -20.95
C VAL A 176 -3.51 4.01 -22.27
N ASP A 177 -4.17 5.17 -22.23
CA ASP A 177 -4.40 5.99 -23.43
C ASP A 177 -3.08 6.56 -23.99
N ILE A 178 -2.14 6.96 -23.11
CA ILE A 178 -0.84 7.50 -23.51
C ILE A 178 0.12 6.40 -23.98
N THR A 179 0.18 5.28 -23.28
CA THR A 179 1.19 4.24 -23.54
C THR A 179 0.69 3.15 -24.48
N GLY A 180 -0.63 2.98 -24.61
CA GLY A 180 -1.24 1.84 -25.30
C GLY A 180 -1.08 0.49 -24.55
N VAL A 181 -0.47 0.50 -23.35
CA VAL A 181 -0.12 -0.70 -22.59
C VAL A 181 -1.00 -0.79 -21.34
N ARG A 182 -1.78 -1.86 -21.19
CA ARG A 182 -2.69 -2.03 -20.06
C ARG A 182 -1.97 -2.18 -18.73
N SER A 183 -0.80 -2.83 -18.72
CA SER A 183 0.01 -3.00 -17.50
C SER A 183 0.63 -1.70 -16.99
N SER A 184 0.53 -0.59 -17.72
CA SER A 184 1.00 0.73 -17.27
C SER A 184 0.30 1.22 -15.98
N SER A 185 -0.91 0.75 -15.71
CA SER A 185 -1.59 1.00 -14.43
C SER A 185 -0.80 0.44 -13.23
N PHE A 186 -0.18 -0.72 -13.38
CA PHE A 186 0.70 -1.29 -12.36
C PHE A 186 2.05 -0.57 -12.27
N MET A 187 2.56 -0.02 -13.39
CA MET A 187 3.76 0.83 -13.36
C MET A 187 3.52 2.08 -12.51
N LEU A 188 2.33 2.68 -12.60
CA LEU A 188 1.95 3.81 -11.78
C LEU A 188 1.91 3.44 -10.29
N LEU A 189 1.28 2.33 -9.93
CA LEU A 189 1.25 1.83 -8.56
C LEU A 189 2.65 1.47 -8.04
N TYR A 190 3.48 0.87 -8.87
CA TYR A 190 4.88 0.61 -8.57
C TYR A 190 5.61 1.91 -8.18
N GLY A 191 5.43 2.97 -8.97
CA GLY A 191 6.01 4.29 -8.69
C GLY A 191 5.51 4.89 -7.37
N THR A 192 4.21 4.77 -7.06
CA THR A 192 3.66 5.27 -5.80
C THR A 192 4.20 4.49 -4.59
N VAL A 193 4.41 3.19 -4.72
CA VAL A 193 5.05 2.37 -3.67
C VAL A 193 6.52 2.73 -3.50
N CYS A 194 7.25 3.01 -4.59
CA CYS A 194 8.62 3.53 -4.51
C CYS A 194 8.68 4.81 -3.67
N VAL A 195 7.77 5.77 -3.91
CA VAL A 195 7.68 7.00 -3.11
C VAL A 195 7.45 6.68 -1.64
N SER A 196 6.55 5.73 -1.33
CA SER A 196 6.29 5.30 0.04
C SER A 196 7.54 4.74 0.72
N LEU A 197 8.25 3.82 0.06
CA LEU A 197 9.47 3.19 0.59
C LEU A 197 10.58 4.21 0.83
N VAL A 198 10.80 5.12 -0.12
CA VAL A 198 11.78 6.20 0.01
C VAL A 198 11.43 7.10 1.18
N TRP A 199 10.17 7.52 1.28
CA TRP A 199 9.71 8.38 2.36
C TRP A 199 9.81 7.69 3.73
N MET A 200 9.45 6.41 3.83
CA MET A 200 9.63 5.63 5.06
C MET A 200 11.10 5.54 5.46
N HIS A 201 12.00 5.26 4.51
CA HIS A 201 13.42 5.12 4.79
C HIS A 201 14.02 6.41 5.38
N PHE A 202 13.77 7.57 4.74
CA PHE A 202 14.29 8.84 5.21
C PHE A 202 13.64 9.32 6.53
N SER A 203 12.36 9.07 6.71
CA SER A 203 11.66 9.46 7.93
C SER A 203 12.15 8.69 9.13
N PHE A 204 12.39 7.40 9.00
CA PHE A 204 12.89 6.56 10.07
C PHE A 204 14.32 6.96 10.48
N ARG A 205 15.19 7.23 9.52
CA ARG A 205 16.54 7.72 9.80
C ARG A 205 16.53 9.03 10.57
N LYS A 206 15.63 9.95 10.23
CA LYS A 206 15.51 11.24 10.92
C LYS A 206 14.97 11.11 12.33
N GLU A 207 14.07 10.17 12.58
CA GLU A 207 13.48 9.92 13.91
C GLU A 207 14.44 9.13 14.81
N SER A 208 15.27 8.25 14.28
CA SER A 208 16.30 7.52 15.04
C SER A 208 17.52 8.38 15.43
N VAL A 209 17.73 9.52 14.79
CA VAL A 209 18.82 10.48 15.09
C VAL A 209 18.31 11.68 15.91
N GLY A 210 17.01 11.76 16.21
CA GLY A 210 16.43 12.83 17.02
C GLY A 210 16.84 12.74 18.51
N PRO A 211 16.85 13.85 19.24
CA PRO A 211 17.44 13.98 20.57
C PRO A 211 16.60 13.35 21.69
N THR A 212 16.31 12.07 21.61
CA THR A 212 15.62 11.33 22.70
C THR A 212 16.59 10.82 23.76
N ASP A 213 17.91 10.95 23.53
CA ASP A 213 18.95 10.45 24.46
C ASP A 213 19.43 11.48 25.49
N LEU A 214 18.80 12.66 25.59
CA LEU A 214 19.22 13.71 26.53
C LEU A 214 18.22 13.99 27.67
N ALA A 215 17.17 13.22 27.82
CA ALA A 215 16.31 13.30 28.97
C ALA A 215 16.88 12.40 30.09
N PRO A 216 17.32 12.96 31.26
CA PRO A 216 17.73 12.13 32.37
C PRO A 216 16.53 11.29 32.84
N PRO A 217 16.76 10.05 33.32
CA PRO A 217 15.68 9.19 33.78
C PRO A 217 14.89 9.92 34.89
N LYS A 218 13.57 10.05 34.65
CA LYS A 218 12.66 10.55 35.69
C LYS A 218 12.86 9.68 36.93
N THR A 219 13.52 10.22 37.97
CA THR A 219 13.62 9.62 39.29
C THR A 219 12.20 9.32 39.77
N ARG A 220 11.88 8.04 39.88
CA ARG A 220 10.69 7.60 40.60
C ARG A 220 10.80 8.21 42.02
N SER A 221 9.95 9.19 42.34
CA SER A 221 9.74 9.63 43.69
C SER A 221 9.27 8.42 44.51
N ALA A 222 10.10 8.01 45.44
CA ALA A 222 9.75 7.00 46.41
C ALA A 222 8.50 7.44 47.18
N PRO A 223 7.54 6.54 47.48
CA PRO A 223 6.41 6.89 48.30
C PRO A 223 6.93 7.24 49.70
N ALA A 224 6.55 8.43 50.21
CA ALA A 224 6.82 8.86 51.55
C ALA A 224 6.17 7.86 52.53
N LEU A 225 6.98 7.10 53.25
CA LEU A 225 6.57 6.33 54.41
C LEU A 225 6.09 7.31 55.47
N LEU A 226 4.79 7.34 55.72
CA LEU A 226 4.19 7.98 56.85
C LEU A 226 4.64 7.25 58.12
N LEU A 227 5.60 7.84 58.83
CA LEU A 227 5.87 7.55 60.21
C LEU A 227 4.82 8.29 61.05
N HIS A 228 3.84 7.55 61.55
CA HIS A 228 3.07 7.95 62.70
C HIS A 228 3.50 7.08 63.87
N SER A 229 4.20 7.72 64.79
CA SER A 229 4.31 7.35 66.23
C SER A 229 3.10 7.84 66.99
#